data_35922cad223734267876df4b9c49be0d
#
_entry.id   35922cad223734267876df4b9c49be0d
#
_cell.length_a   1.000
_cell.length_b   1.000
_cell.length_c   1.000
_cell.angle_alpha   90.00
_cell.angle_beta   90.00
_cell.angle_gamma   90.00
#
_symmetry.space_group_name_H-M   'P 1'
#
loop_
_entity.id
_entity.type
_entity.pdbx_description
1 polymer ?
#
loop_
_entity_poly.entity_id
_entity_poly.type
_entity_poly.pdbx_seq_one_letter_code
_entity_poly.pdbx_strand_id
1 'polypeptide(L)'
;MTHALIPRLALAVCFWILGGVGNIAFSGLAESGETRGARGKLAVTGRYNVPITELSGLAIVRSGEKTGRVAGTTSISLYAIGDASYDVASLRIDSSSGDASMRVNDVAPVLGKHAGNASQWEAIATDSRDTICMLSETRSEVSCLDLNLHKELGTFKLDVSGIKRLDHVWEERPNSRGEGMILMKNGHVLILKEKQPSMLIEFGPKGDSPMGYDSDTFLQDGEAFAMPQSKVWVALKIWEFSDRLGELAKDASEITLGPDGRVYLLSQESSTLIRLEKTLKADEEKITVDHDAYWKLPAGIEKAEGLIIDEQMRPWIGIDIKQKDKSNLFLLSPIEAGN
;
A
#
# COMPACT_ATOMS: atom_id res chain seq x y z
N MET A 1 -18.60 -28.95 -56.90
CA MET A 1 -19.90 -28.57 -57.51
C MET A 1 -20.52 -27.60 -56.54
N THR A 2 -20.78 -26.36 -56.72
CA THR A 2 -20.83 -25.40 -57.81
C THR A 2 -20.83 -24.01 -57.18
N HIS A 3 -20.08 -23.16 -57.77
CA HIS A 3 -19.98 -21.69 -57.48
C HIS A 3 -21.33 -20.96 -57.59
N ALA A 4 -21.45 -19.82 -56.87
CA ALA A 4 -22.02 -18.62 -57.47
C ALA A 4 -21.61 -17.37 -56.70
N LEU A 5 -21.08 -16.44 -57.50
CA LEU A 5 -20.62 -15.08 -57.18
C LEU A 5 -21.77 -14.06 -57.23
N ILE A 6 -21.69 -13.05 -56.39
CA ILE A 6 -21.84 -11.55 -56.50
C ILE A 6 -22.71 -10.99 -57.67
N PRO A 7 -23.45 -9.84 -57.53
CA PRO A 7 -22.74 -8.53 -57.60
C PRO A 7 -23.30 -7.34 -56.77
N ARG A 8 -22.40 -6.34 -56.70
CA ARG A 8 -22.59 -4.96 -56.25
C ARG A 8 -23.60 -4.20 -57.11
N LEU A 9 -24.30 -3.24 -56.51
CA LEU A 9 -24.75 -2.05 -57.23
C LEU A 9 -24.69 -0.81 -56.30
N ALA A 10 -23.93 0.17 -56.74
CA ALA A 10 -23.90 1.53 -56.22
C ALA A 10 -24.96 2.37 -56.93
N LEU A 11 -25.63 3.26 -56.22
CA LEU A 11 -26.33 4.38 -56.84
C LEU A 11 -26.13 5.64 -55.98
N ALA A 12 -25.45 6.62 -56.59
CA ALA A 12 -25.34 7.96 -56.13
C ALA A 12 -26.52 8.77 -56.65
N VAL A 13 -27.13 9.57 -55.79
CA VAL A 13 -28.01 10.66 -56.24
C VAL A 13 -27.67 11.92 -55.44
N CYS A 14 -27.10 12.90 -56.17
CA CYS A 14 -26.98 14.29 -55.73
C CYS A 14 -28.33 15.01 -55.81
N PHE A 15 -28.69 15.75 -54.76
CA PHE A 15 -29.60 16.88 -54.87
C PHE A 15 -29.11 18.07 -54.07
N TRP A 16 -28.85 19.15 -54.77
CA TRP A 16 -28.63 20.49 -54.24
C TRP A 16 -29.99 21.14 -53.95
N ILE A 17 -30.17 21.72 -52.78
CA ILE A 17 -31.07 22.89 -52.62
C ILE A 17 -30.41 23.82 -51.59
N LEU A 18 -30.26 25.05 -52.04
CA LEU A 18 -29.86 26.27 -51.35
C LEU A 18 -30.93 26.73 -50.34
N GLY A 19 -30.50 27.31 -49.25
CA GLY A 19 -31.21 28.41 -48.62
C GLY A 19 -31.39 28.34 -47.13
N GLY A 20 -30.78 29.26 -46.39
CA GLY A 20 -31.25 29.61 -45.03
C GLY A 20 -30.16 29.80 -44.02
N VAL A 21 -29.68 31.03 -43.89
CA VAL A 21 -28.77 31.51 -42.83
C VAL A 21 -29.50 31.41 -41.48
N GLY A 22 -28.94 30.68 -40.57
CA GLY A 22 -29.35 30.67 -39.20
C GLY A 22 -28.15 30.27 -38.33
N ASN A 23 -27.36 31.25 -37.87
CA ASN A 23 -26.32 31.06 -36.87
C ASN A 23 -26.95 30.63 -35.54
N ILE A 24 -27.04 29.34 -35.31
CA ILE A 24 -27.20 28.79 -33.96
C ILE A 24 -25.80 28.39 -33.51
N ALA A 25 -25.19 29.26 -32.73
CA ALA A 25 -24.00 28.91 -31.96
C ALA A 25 -24.40 27.84 -30.95
N PHE A 26 -24.19 26.57 -31.31
CA PHE A 26 -24.06 25.50 -30.33
C PHE A 26 -22.71 25.72 -29.65
N SER A 27 -22.71 26.43 -28.54
CA SER A 27 -21.65 26.31 -27.54
C SER A 27 -21.71 24.88 -27.02
N GLY A 28 -21.01 24.01 -27.73
CA GLY A 28 -20.65 22.71 -27.19
C GLY A 28 -19.82 22.96 -25.96
N LEU A 29 -20.44 22.85 -24.80
CA LEU A 29 -19.73 22.54 -23.56
C LEU A 29 -19.03 21.20 -23.82
N ALA A 30 -17.79 21.28 -24.33
CA ALA A 30 -16.82 20.23 -24.03
C ALA A 30 -16.70 20.26 -22.52
N GLU A 31 -17.46 19.42 -21.82
CA GLU A 31 -17.07 18.97 -20.52
C GLU A 31 -15.70 18.32 -20.71
N SER A 32 -14.66 19.14 -20.50
CA SER A 32 -13.38 18.64 -20.08
C SER A 32 -13.66 17.85 -18.80
N GLY A 33 -13.70 16.54 -18.91
CA GLY A 33 -13.69 15.65 -17.77
C GLY A 33 -12.36 15.81 -17.04
N GLU A 34 -12.13 16.97 -16.43
CA GLU A 34 -11.20 17.11 -15.34
C GLU A 34 -11.73 16.18 -14.27
N THR A 35 -10.99 15.10 -14.06
CA THR A 35 -11.17 14.21 -12.91
C THR A 35 -11.07 15.10 -11.68
N ARG A 36 -12.23 15.57 -11.17
CA ARG A 36 -12.30 16.32 -9.92
C ARG A 36 -11.58 15.52 -8.87
N GLY A 37 -10.46 16.03 -8.35
CA GLY A 37 -9.81 15.52 -7.15
C GLY A 37 -8.36 15.07 -7.24
N ALA A 38 -7.72 14.92 -8.40
CA ALA A 38 -6.27 14.67 -8.43
C ALA A 38 -5.52 15.93 -7.99
N ARG A 39 -4.76 15.83 -6.88
CA ARG A 39 -3.98 16.97 -6.34
C ARG A 39 -2.66 17.21 -7.05
N GLY A 40 -2.40 16.59 -8.17
CA GLY A 40 -1.21 16.85 -8.94
C GLY A 40 -0.55 15.60 -9.50
N LYS A 41 0.52 15.81 -10.24
CA LYS A 41 1.33 14.77 -10.85
C LYS A 41 2.64 14.65 -10.08
N LEU A 42 2.90 13.47 -9.53
CA LEU A 42 4.15 13.18 -8.84
C LEU A 42 5.30 13.04 -9.85
N ALA A 43 6.50 13.43 -9.43
CA ALA A 43 7.72 13.27 -10.21
C ALA A 43 8.72 12.36 -9.48
N VAL A 44 9.47 11.54 -10.23
CA VAL A 44 10.57 10.75 -9.67
C VAL A 44 11.76 11.68 -9.40
N THR A 45 12.23 11.73 -8.15
CA THR A 45 13.38 12.52 -7.70
C THR A 45 14.59 11.66 -7.35
N GLY A 46 14.40 10.36 -7.10
CA GLY A 46 15.47 9.41 -6.83
C GLY A 46 15.13 8.01 -7.32
N ARG A 47 16.17 7.22 -7.62
CA ARG A 47 16.07 5.82 -8.03
C ARG A 47 17.14 5.01 -7.34
N TYR A 48 16.76 3.86 -6.80
CA TYR A 48 17.65 2.95 -6.09
C TYR A 48 17.44 1.53 -6.57
N ASN A 49 18.51 0.75 -6.53
CA ASN A 49 18.45 -0.69 -6.77
C ASN A 49 18.61 -1.40 -5.41
N VAL A 50 17.50 -1.89 -4.87
CA VAL A 50 17.50 -2.70 -3.65
C VAL A 50 17.71 -4.16 -4.06
N PRO A 51 18.64 -4.90 -3.41
CA PRO A 51 18.94 -6.27 -3.81
C PRO A 51 17.90 -7.29 -3.29
N ILE A 52 16.64 -6.92 -3.38
CA ILE A 52 15.46 -7.76 -3.13
C ILE A 52 14.76 -7.96 -4.47
N THR A 53 14.44 -9.20 -4.79
CA THR A 53 13.59 -9.55 -5.95
C THR A 53 12.14 -9.56 -5.55
N GLU A 54 11.26 -9.14 -6.47
CA GLU A 54 9.81 -9.14 -6.22
C GLU A 54 9.52 -8.37 -4.91
N LEU A 55 9.96 -7.08 -4.91
CA LEU A 55 9.80 -6.22 -3.74
C LEU A 55 8.32 -5.97 -3.50
N SER A 56 7.80 -6.41 -2.34
CA SER A 56 6.39 -6.41 -1.97
C SER A 56 6.06 -5.51 -0.78
N GLY A 57 7.05 -5.07 0.01
CA GLY A 57 6.75 -4.21 1.16
C GLY A 57 7.90 -3.32 1.59
N LEU A 58 7.56 -2.16 2.15
CA LEU A 58 8.49 -1.17 2.71
C LEU A 58 8.08 -0.74 4.11
N ALA A 59 9.05 -0.59 5.02
CA ALA A 59 8.84 0.03 6.33
C ALA A 59 9.89 1.10 6.61
N ILE A 60 9.49 2.22 7.21
CA ILE A 60 10.37 3.31 7.61
C ILE A 60 10.60 3.29 9.12
N VAL A 61 11.86 3.45 9.53
CA VAL A 61 12.22 3.67 10.94
C VAL A 61 12.24 5.16 11.22
N ARG A 62 11.25 5.64 11.96
CA ARG A 62 11.16 7.03 12.39
C ARG A 62 11.99 7.25 13.65
N SER A 63 12.86 8.23 13.62
CA SER A 63 13.67 8.58 14.80
C SER A 63 12.81 9.38 15.77
N GLY A 64 12.36 8.79 16.86
CA GLY A 64 11.79 9.54 17.96
C GLY A 64 12.83 10.54 18.53
N GLU A 65 12.39 11.65 19.11
CA GLU A 65 13.25 12.69 19.71
C GLU A 65 14.24 12.16 20.77
N LYS A 66 14.03 10.94 21.28
CA LYS A 66 14.83 10.32 22.34
C LYS A 66 16.09 9.59 21.86
N THR A 67 16.23 9.30 20.59
CA THR A 67 17.47 8.72 20.05
C THR A 67 18.38 9.85 19.60
N GLY A 68 19.13 10.44 20.54
CA GLY A 68 20.15 11.48 20.39
C GLY A 68 20.53 11.85 18.94
N ARG A 69 19.65 12.53 18.23
CA ARG A 69 19.95 13.10 16.92
C ARG A 69 21.15 13.98 17.07
N VAL A 70 22.27 13.59 16.49
CA VAL A 70 23.31 14.57 16.17
C VAL A 70 22.67 15.56 15.21
N ALA A 71 22.43 16.78 15.69
CA ALA A 71 21.85 17.86 14.89
C ALA A 71 22.66 17.96 13.57
N GLY A 72 22.01 17.64 12.44
CA GLY A 72 22.61 17.74 11.11
C GLY A 72 22.63 16.44 10.27
N THR A 73 22.33 15.26 10.81
CA THR A 73 22.24 14.03 9.98
C THR A 73 20.81 13.77 9.55
N THR A 74 20.52 14.09 8.31
CA THR A 74 19.24 13.79 7.63
C THR A 74 19.33 12.43 6.93
N SER A 75 19.47 11.34 7.68
CA SER A 75 19.43 10.01 7.08
C SER A 75 18.07 9.36 7.28
N ILE A 76 17.55 8.72 6.23
CA ILE A 76 16.36 7.89 6.25
C ILE A 76 16.80 6.45 6.43
N SER A 77 16.17 5.74 7.35
CA SER A 77 16.38 4.30 7.55
C SER A 77 15.09 3.57 7.20
N LEU A 78 15.18 2.57 6.33
CA LEU A 78 14.04 1.76 5.91
C LEU A 78 14.42 0.30 5.73
N TYR A 79 13.38 -0.54 5.76
CA TYR A 79 13.46 -1.95 5.45
C TYR A 79 12.64 -2.24 4.19
N ALA A 80 13.09 -3.22 3.42
CA ALA A 80 12.39 -3.73 2.26
C ALA A 80 12.37 -5.25 2.29
N ILE A 81 11.25 -5.83 1.88
CA ILE A 81 11.04 -7.27 1.75
C ILE A 81 10.54 -7.61 0.35
N GLY A 82 10.57 -8.91 0.02
CA GLY A 82 9.93 -9.47 -1.15
C GLY A 82 9.31 -10.83 -0.84
N ASP A 83 8.48 -11.32 -1.73
CA ASP A 83 7.73 -12.56 -1.55
C ASP A 83 8.55 -13.83 -1.77
N ALA A 84 9.65 -13.74 -2.55
CA ALA A 84 10.42 -14.88 -3.02
C ALA A 84 11.35 -15.50 -1.97
N SER A 85 11.83 -14.72 -0.99
CA SER A 85 12.84 -15.16 -0.01
C SER A 85 12.62 -14.57 1.38
N TYR A 86 13.35 -15.07 2.38
CA TYR A 86 13.39 -14.51 3.73
C TYR A 86 14.45 -13.40 3.89
N ASP A 87 14.84 -12.80 2.79
CA ASP A 87 15.77 -11.68 2.78
C ASP A 87 15.06 -10.38 3.22
N VAL A 88 15.64 -9.70 4.19
CA VAL A 88 15.23 -8.35 4.59
C VAL A 88 16.37 -7.39 4.29
N ALA A 89 16.15 -6.45 3.38
CA ALA A 89 17.10 -5.39 3.13
C ALA A 89 16.88 -4.24 4.12
N SER A 90 17.94 -3.85 4.81
CA SER A 90 17.99 -2.60 5.59
C SER A 90 18.76 -1.55 4.81
N LEU A 91 18.15 -0.38 4.61
CA LEU A 91 18.71 0.71 3.83
C LEU A 91 18.88 1.94 4.74
N ARG A 92 20.01 2.61 4.59
CA ARG A 92 20.23 3.92 5.16
C ARG A 92 20.62 4.89 4.04
N ILE A 93 19.81 5.92 3.86
CA ILE A 93 19.97 6.87 2.76
C ILE A 93 20.25 8.23 3.38
N ASP A 94 21.36 8.85 2.99
CA ASP A 94 21.66 10.22 3.34
C ASP A 94 20.82 11.16 2.48
N SER A 95 19.95 11.95 3.11
CA SER A 95 19.03 12.83 2.39
C SER A 95 19.74 14.03 1.73
N SER A 96 20.97 14.33 2.12
CA SER A 96 21.73 15.46 1.58
C SER A 96 22.53 15.08 0.34
N SER A 97 23.16 13.91 0.34
CA SER A 97 23.96 13.41 -0.80
C SER A 97 23.19 12.45 -1.70
N GLY A 98 22.14 11.80 -1.18
CA GLY A 98 21.46 10.72 -1.86
C GLY A 98 22.19 9.38 -1.79
N ASP A 99 23.33 9.32 -1.10
CA ASP A 99 24.11 8.08 -0.94
C ASP A 99 23.32 7.08 -0.11
N ALA A 100 23.32 5.83 -0.57
CA ALA A 100 22.64 4.73 0.10
C ALA A 100 23.65 3.66 0.53
N SER A 101 23.54 3.24 1.80
CA SER A 101 24.17 2.01 2.29
C SER A 101 23.09 0.96 2.52
N MET A 102 23.35 -0.27 2.10
CA MET A 102 22.38 -1.37 2.15
C MET A 102 23.01 -2.61 2.75
N ARG A 103 22.22 -3.33 3.54
CA ARG A 103 22.57 -4.66 4.05
C ARG A 103 21.37 -5.58 3.83
N VAL A 104 21.63 -6.79 3.38
CA VAL A 104 20.61 -7.86 3.29
C VAL A 104 20.88 -8.88 4.38
N ASN A 105 19.84 -9.27 5.09
CA ASN A 105 19.88 -10.29 6.13
C ASN A 105 18.89 -11.39 5.76
N ASP A 106 19.38 -12.62 5.62
CA ASP A 106 18.50 -13.80 5.59
C ASP A 106 18.03 -14.09 7.01
N VAL A 107 16.73 -13.97 7.25
CA VAL A 107 16.13 -14.22 8.58
C VAL A 107 15.48 -15.59 8.70
N ALA A 108 15.56 -16.46 7.68
CA ALA A 108 15.06 -17.83 7.79
C ALA A 108 15.64 -18.59 8.99
N PRO A 109 16.94 -18.48 9.33
CA PRO A 109 17.50 -19.11 10.53
C PRO A 109 16.90 -18.59 11.83
N VAL A 110 16.50 -17.31 11.87
CA VAL A 110 15.88 -16.69 13.06
C VAL A 110 14.45 -17.18 13.25
N LEU A 111 13.70 -17.32 12.14
CA LEU A 111 12.33 -17.84 12.13
C LEU A 111 12.27 -19.35 12.38
N GLY A 112 13.34 -20.09 12.09
CA GLY A 112 13.45 -21.52 12.34
C GLY A 112 12.29 -22.31 11.72
N LYS A 113 11.46 -22.97 12.55
CA LYS A 113 10.31 -23.76 12.09
C LYS A 113 9.20 -22.95 11.42
N HIS A 114 9.20 -21.63 11.57
CA HIS A 114 8.24 -20.73 10.93
C HIS A 114 8.69 -20.31 9.52
N ALA A 115 9.93 -20.62 9.11
CA ALA A 115 10.38 -20.49 7.75
C ALA A 115 9.86 -21.65 6.88
N GLY A 116 9.37 -21.32 5.68
CA GLY A 116 8.97 -22.27 4.65
C GLY A 116 9.91 -22.23 3.44
N ASN A 117 9.45 -22.67 2.28
CA ASN A 117 10.23 -22.63 1.04
C ASN A 117 10.42 -21.23 0.47
N ALA A 118 9.44 -20.35 0.68
CA ALA A 118 9.44 -18.94 0.33
C ALA A 118 8.73 -18.17 1.43
N SER A 119 8.99 -16.88 1.56
CA SER A 119 8.38 -16.02 2.58
C SER A 119 6.91 -15.78 2.29
N GLN A 120 6.58 -15.50 1.04
CA GLN A 120 5.26 -15.00 0.63
C GLN A 120 4.86 -13.78 1.48
N TRP A 121 5.85 -12.92 1.73
CA TRP A 121 5.65 -11.71 2.47
C TRP A 121 5.16 -10.60 1.56
N GLU A 122 4.03 -9.99 1.93
CA GLU A 122 3.39 -8.92 1.18
C GLU A 122 3.31 -7.61 1.95
N ALA A 123 3.52 -7.65 3.27
CA ALA A 123 3.53 -6.45 4.08
C ALA A 123 4.62 -6.48 5.15
N ILE A 124 5.14 -5.29 5.48
CA ILE A 124 6.10 -5.08 6.56
C ILE A 124 5.77 -3.80 7.32
N ALA A 125 5.79 -3.86 8.65
CA ALA A 125 5.57 -2.71 9.51
C ALA A 125 6.54 -2.71 10.69
N THR A 126 6.84 -1.53 11.22
CA THR A 126 7.71 -1.37 12.39
C THR A 126 7.13 -0.34 13.37
N ASP A 127 7.41 -0.51 14.67
CA ASP A 127 7.15 0.50 15.68
C ASP A 127 8.27 1.56 15.78
N SER A 128 9.26 1.47 14.90
CA SER A 128 10.46 2.35 14.87
C SER A 128 11.31 2.32 16.14
N ARG A 129 11.05 1.38 17.03
CA ARG A 129 11.72 1.29 18.33
C ARG A 129 12.51 -0.01 18.50
N ASP A 130 11.81 -1.13 18.53
CA ASP A 130 12.43 -2.44 18.78
C ASP A 130 11.76 -3.60 18.03
N THR A 131 10.67 -3.37 17.31
CA THR A 131 9.87 -4.40 16.64
C THR A 131 9.71 -4.14 15.15
N ILE A 132 9.85 -5.19 14.35
CA ILE A 132 9.51 -5.24 12.93
C ILE A 132 8.68 -6.50 12.66
N CYS A 133 7.57 -6.36 11.95
CA CYS A 133 6.64 -7.46 11.68
C CYS A 133 6.44 -7.61 10.17
N MET A 134 6.38 -8.84 9.68
CA MET A 134 6.15 -9.21 8.28
C MET A 134 4.92 -10.10 8.18
N LEU A 135 4.05 -9.81 7.24
CA LEU A 135 2.83 -10.57 6.95
C LEU A 135 3.06 -11.54 5.80
N SER A 136 2.85 -12.82 6.06
CA SER A 136 2.81 -13.85 5.01
C SER A 136 1.36 -14.08 4.59
N GLU A 137 1.05 -13.70 3.37
CA GLU A 137 -0.29 -13.77 2.81
C GLU A 137 -0.83 -15.20 2.75
N THR A 138 -0.09 -16.10 2.12
CA THR A 138 -0.53 -17.50 1.91
C THR A 138 -0.69 -18.28 3.21
N ARG A 139 0.11 -17.95 4.25
CA ARG A 139 0.02 -18.60 5.56
C ARG A 139 -0.94 -17.91 6.51
N SER A 140 -1.40 -16.69 6.17
CA SER A 140 -2.19 -15.84 7.08
C SER A 140 -1.50 -15.71 8.46
N GLU A 141 -0.21 -15.38 8.43
CA GLU A 141 0.63 -15.29 9.62
C GLU A 141 1.47 -14.00 9.60
N VAL A 142 1.60 -13.40 10.77
CA VAL A 142 2.50 -12.27 10.99
C VAL A 142 3.66 -12.72 11.84
N SER A 143 4.88 -12.64 11.33
CA SER A 143 6.11 -12.91 12.08
C SER A 143 6.76 -11.60 12.51
N CYS A 144 6.98 -11.42 13.81
CA CYS A 144 7.63 -10.25 14.39
C CYS A 144 9.02 -10.58 14.92
N LEU A 145 9.99 -9.77 14.54
CA LEU A 145 11.40 -9.85 14.96
C LEU A 145 11.79 -8.60 15.74
N ASP A 146 12.91 -8.67 16.44
CA ASP A 146 13.58 -7.47 16.91
C ASP A 146 14.09 -6.63 15.72
N LEU A 147 14.19 -5.33 15.90
CA LEU A 147 14.56 -4.40 14.81
C LEU A 147 15.95 -4.68 14.23
N ASN A 148 16.82 -5.39 14.96
CA ASN A 148 18.13 -5.84 14.46
C ASN A 148 18.06 -7.14 13.65
N LEU A 149 16.89 -7.77 13.53
CA LEU A 149 16.66 -9.01 12.79
C LEU A 149 17.41 -10.24 13.37
N HIS A 150 17.69 -10.24 14.67
CA HIS A 150 18.46 -11.32 15.31
C HIS A 150 17.61 -12.24 16.17
N LYS A 151 16.38 -11.82 16.52
CA LYS A 151 15.53 -12.56 17.44
C LYS A 151 14.08 -12.52 16.99
N GLU A 152 13.44 -13.68 16.91
CA GLU A 152 11.99 -13.79 16.80
C GLU A 152 11.32 -13.36 18.12
N LEU A 153 10.39 -12.41 18.05
CA LEU A 153 9.55 -11.97 19.16
C LEU A 153 8.25 -12.77 19.21
N GLY A 154 7.74 -13.18 18.05
CA GLY A 154 6.58 -14.04 17.95
C GLY A 154 6.07 -14.19 16.53
N THR A 155 5.32 -15.27 16.31
CA THR A 155 4.55 -15.52 15.11
C THR A 155 3.09 -15.71 15.48
N PHE A 156 2.19 -14.99 14.80
CA PHE A 156 0.77 -14.87 15.09
C PHE A 156 -0.05 -15.32 13.90
N LYS A 157 -1.01 -16.19 14.13
CA LYS A 157 -2.02 -16.57 13.13
C LYS A 157 -3.10 -15.52 13.06
N LEU A 158 -3.55 -15.21 11.83
CA LEU A 158 -4.73 -14.40 11.58
C LEU A 158 -5.97 -15.31 11.49
N ASP A 159 -6.91 -15.14 12.40
CA ASP A 159 -8.17 -15.87 12.47
C ASP A 159 -9.33 -14.96 12.04
N VAL A 160 -9.94 -15.28 10.93
CA VAL A 160 -11.07 -14.53 10.35
C VAL A 160 -12.43 -15.17 10.64
N SER A 161 -12.47 -16.33 11.28
CA SER A 161 -13.68 -17.15 11.48
C SER A 161 -14.80 -16.46 12.27
N GLY A 162 -14.44 -15.41 13.04
CA GLY A 162 -15.42 -14.59 13.79
C GLY A 162 -16.31 -13.72 12.91
N ILE A 163 -15.94 -13.45 11.66
CA ILE A 163 -16.66 -12.60 10.71
C ILE A 163 -17.01 -13.43 9.47
N LYS A 164 -18.18 -14.07 9.46
CA LYS A 164 -18.60 -15.01 8.38
C LYS A 164 -18.38 -14.49 6.95
N ARG A 165 -18.60 -13.21 6.73
CA ARG A 165 -18.41 -12.60 5.40
C ARG A 165 -16.94 -12.54 5.01
N LEU A 166 -16.05 -12.27 5.96
CA LEU A 166 -14.61 -12.25 5.74
C LEU A 166 -14.07 -13.67 5.54
N ASP A 167 -14.51 -14.61 6.36
CA ASP A 167 -14.09 -16.01 6.32
C ASP A 167 -14.19 -16.59 4.90
N HIS A 168 -15.35 -16.41 4.26
CA HIS A 168 -15.58 -16.86 2.89
C HIS A 168 -14.60 -16.25 1.87
N VAL A 169 -14.48 -14.91 1.83
CA VAL A 169 -13.62 -14.24 0.84
C VAL A 169 -12.13 -14.38 1.13
N TRP A 170 -11.77 -14.69 2.38
CA TRP A 170 -10.39 -14.94 2.79
C TRP A 170 -9.89 -16.31 2.36
N GLU A 171 -10.73 -17.34 2.50
CA GLU A 171 -10.37 -18.72 2.16
C GLU A 171 -10.43 -18.99 0.65
N GLU A 172 -11.36 -18.38 -0.07
CA GLU A 172 -11.49 -18.58 -1.51
C GLU A 172 -10.27 -18.07 -2.32
N ARG A 173 -9.55 -17.08 -1.78
CA ARG A 173 -8.46 -16.40 -2.51
C ARG A 173 -7.24 -16.24 -1.62
N PRO A 174 -6.46 -17.31 -1.43
CA PRO A 174 -5.26 -17.25 -0.58
C PRO A 174 -4.19 -16.25 -1.06
N ASN A 175 -4.20 -15.88 -2.34
CA ASN A 175 -3.29 -14.89 -2.95
C ASN A 175 -3.99 -13.52 -3.13
N SER A 176 -4.80 -13.10 -2.20
CA SER A 176 -5.45 -11.77 -2.16
C SER A 176 -5.89 -11.44 -0.74
N ARG A 177 -5.11 -11.89 0.26
CA ARG A 177 -5.46 -11.74 1.67
C ARG A 177 -4.94 -10.43 2.23
N GLY A 178 -3.65 -10.30 2.43
CA GLY A 178 -3.06 -9.14 3.08
C GLY A 178 -1.89 -8.57 2.33
N GLU A 179 -2.00 -7.32 1.90
CA GLU A 179 -1.01 -6.61 1.08
C GLU A 179 -0.36 -5.43 1.80
N GLY A 180 -0.92 -4.99 2.90
CA GLY A 180 -0.39 -3.88 3.68
C GLY A 180 -0.73 -4.01 5.15
N MET A 181 0.12 -3.47 6.03
CA MET A 181 -0.04 -3.60 7.47
C MET A 181 0.44 -2.35 8.22
N ILE A 182 -0.35 -1.90 9.20
CA ILE A 182 0.06 -0.86 10.17
C ILE A 182 -0.07 -1.43 11.58
N LEU A 183 0.97 -1.25 12.41
CA LEU A 183 0.93 -1.59 13.82
C LEU A 183 0.15 -0.52 14.59
N MET A 184 -0.73 -0.96 15.48
CA MET A 184 -1.59 -0.10 16.28
C MET A 184 -1.33 -0.31 17.78
N LYS A 185 -1.85 0.57 18.62
CA LYS A 185 -1.82 0.40 20.08
C LYS A 185 -2.52 -0.87 20.53
N ASN A 186 -2.29 -1.27 21.77
CA ASN A 186 -2.89 -2.44 22.40
C ASN A 186 -2.63 -3.79 21.70
N GLY A 187 -1.61 -3.85 20.84
CA GLY A 187 -1.28 -5.06 20.09
C GLY A 187 -2.24 -5.35 18.93
N HIS A 188 -2.98 -4.35 18.48
CA HIS A 188 -3.80 -4.45 17.28
C HIS A 188 -2.98 -4.18 16.03
N VAL A 189 -3.46 -4.67 14.89
CA VAL A 189 -2.92 -4.39 13.56
C VAL A 189 -4.06 -4.08 12.59
N LEU A 190 -3.82 -3.10 11.71
CA LEU A 190 -4.68 -2.81 10.59
C LEU A 190 -4.08 -3.45 9.34
N ILE A 191 -4.84 -4.31 8.68
CA ILE A 191 -4.39 -5.04 7.49
C ILE A 191 -5.26 -4.63 6.30
N LEU A 192 -4.62 -4.34 5.17
CA LEU A 192 -5.26 -4.16 3.89
C LEU A 192 -5.47 -5.53 3.23
N LYS A 193 -6.72 -5.85 2.87
CA LYS A 193 -7.01 -6.93 1.94
C LYS A 193 -7.08 -6.38 0.51
N GLU A 194 -6.33 -7.00 -0.39
CA GLU A 194 -6.05 -6.51 -1.73
C GLU A 194 -7.31 -6.22 -2.57
N LYS A 195 -8.08 -7.25 -2.88
CA LYS A 195 -9.19 -7.16 -3.85
C LYS A 195 -10.30 -8.16 -3.63
N GLN A 196 -11.43 -7.90 -4.26
CA GLN A 196 -12.60 -8.78 -4.42
C GLN A 196 -13.23 -9.25 -3.10
N PRO A 197 -13.63 -8.34 -2.23
CA PRO A 197 -13.47 -6.89 -2.26
C PRO A 197 -12.19 -6.42 -1.57
N SER A 198 -11.69 -5.23 -1.92
CA SER A 198 -10.69 -4.52 -1.12
C SER A 198 -11.32 -3.97 0.14
N MET A 199 -10.63 -4.12 1.27
CA MET A 199 -11.13 -3.68 2.58
C MET A 199 -9.97 -3.50 3.56
N LEU A 200 -10.24 -2.74 4.62
CA LEU A 200 -9.37 -2.74 5.81
C LEU A 200 -9.94 -3.69 6.85
N ILE A 201 -9.06 -4.40 7.53
CA ILE A 201 -9.39 -5.35 8.59
C ILE A 201 -8.58 -5.01 9.82
N GLU A 202 -9.24 -4.76 10.93
CA GLU A 202 -8.59 -4.67 12.23
C GLU A 202 -8.53 -6.04 12.86
N PHE A 203 -7.31 -6.48 13.18
CA PHE A 203 -7.05 -7.67 13.97
C PHE A 203 -6.52 -7.27 15.34
N GLY A 204 -6.85 -8.06 16.35
CA GLY A 204 -6.37 -7.86 17.71
C GLY A 204 -6.47 -9.11 18.56
N PRO A 205 -6.07 -9.03 19.84
CA PRO A 205 -6.24 -10.12 20.81
C PRO A 205 -7.71 -10.55 20.92
N LYS A 206 -7.94 -11.85 21.12
CA LYS A 206 -9.30 -12.39 21.29
C LYS A 206 -9.96 -11.82 22.53
N GLY A 207 -11.13 -11.22 22.34
CA GLY A 207 -11.94 -10.60 23.40
C GLY A 207 -11.84 -9.08 23.45
N ASP A 208 -10.93 -8.48 22.68
CA ASP A 208 -10.85 -7.05 22.53
C ASP A 208 -11.97 -6.52 21.63
N SER A 209 -12.28 -5.24 21.77
CA SER A 209 -13.20 -4.52 20.88
C SER A 209 -12.42 -3.78 19.81
N PRO A 210 -12.99 -3.61 18.60
CA PRO A 210 -12.35 -2.82 17.56
C PRO A 210 -12.20 -1.37 17.99
N MET A 211 -11.07 -0.76 17.66
CA MET A 211 -10.74 0.63 18.00
C MET A 211 -11.07 1.60 16.87
N GLY A 212 -11.08 1.13 15.62
CA GLY A 212 -10.99 2.01 14.48
C GLY A 212 -9.60 2.64 14.38
N TYR A 213 -9.45 3.76 13.65
CA TYR A 213 -8.20 4.49 13.68
C TYR A 213 -8.38 6.00 13.76
N ASP A 214 -7.50 6.63 14.51
CA ASP A 214 -7.24 8.06 14.59
C ASP A 214 -5.83 8.29 15.19
N SER A 215 -5.50 9.53 15.54
CA SER A 215 -4.22 9.86 16.19
C SER A 215 -3.96 9.12 17.50
N ASP A 216 -5.01 8.66 18.18
CA ASP A 216 -4.88 8.03 19.48
C ASP A 216 -4.78 6.49 19.38
N THR A 217 -5.14 5.89 18.25
CA THR A 217 -5.11 4.44 18.03
C THR A 217 -3.83 3.95 17.36
N PHE A 218 -3.15 4.79 16.58
CA PHE A 218 -1.85 4.48 16.02
C PHE A 218 -0.72 4.64 17.03
N LEU A 219 0.34 3.87 16.84
CA LEU A 219 1.56 4.07 17.61
C LEU A 219 2.16 5.45 17.32
N GLN A 220 2.56 6.13 18.39
CA GLN A 220 3.31 7.37 18.28
C GLN A 220 4.80 7.07 18.17
N ASP A 221 5.58 8.02 17.66
CA ASP A 221 7.03 7.87 17.55
C ASP A 221 7.67 7.47 18.89
N GLY A 222 8.37 6.34 18.89
CA GLY A 222 9.03 5.77 20.06
C GLY A 222 8.14 4.99 21.02
N GLU A 223 6.85 4.78 20.71
CA GLU A 223 6.02 3.80 21.41
C GLU A 223 6.38 2.38 20.96
N ALA A 224 6.53 1.46 21.94
CA ALA A 224 6.73 0.06 21.63
C ALA A 224 5.41 -0.60 21.24
N PHE A 225 5.46 -1.46 20.23
CA PHE A 225 4.32 -2.32 19.91
C PHE A 225 4.06 -3.32 21.03
N ALA A 226 2.84 -3.36 21.53
CA ALA A 226 2.42 -4.26 22.59
C ALA A 226 2.23 -5.68 22.05
N MET A 227 3.27 -6.53 22.15
CA MET A 227 3.19 -7.92 21.69
C MET A 227 2.12 -8.70 22.46
N PRO A 228 1.09 -9.26 21.81
CA PRO A 228 0.03 -9.99 22.50
C PRO A 228 0.55 -11.32 23.08
N GLN A 229 -0.06 -11.75 24.18
CA GLN A 229 0.24 -13.06 24.80
C GLN A 229 -0.25 -14.23 23.94
N SER A 230 -1.39 -14.06 23.28
CA SER A 230 -1.96 -15.04 22.35
C SER A 230 -1.15 -15.12 21.09
N LYS A 231 -0.99 -16.32 20.54
CA LYS A 231 -0.40 -16.55 19.20
C LYS A 231 -1.45 -16.46 18.07
N VAL A 232 -2.65 -15.98 18.38
CA VAL A 232 -3.74 -15.80 17.41
C VAL A 232 -4.28 -14.40 17.57
N TRP A 233 -4.31 -13.66 16.48
CA TRP A 233 -5.07 -12.44 16.30
C TRP A 233 -6.39 -12.76 15.61
N VAL A 234 -7.49 -12.28 16.18
CA VAL A 234 -8.82 -12.46 15.59
C VAL A 234 -9.22 -11.20 14.84
N ALA A 235 -9.93 -11.37 13.73
CA ALA A 235 -10.54 -10.25 13.02
C ALA A 235 -11.63 -9.64 13.92
N LEU A 236 -11.49 -8.38 14.27
CA LEU A 236 -12.41 -7.64 15.14
C LEU A 236 -13.42 -6.83 14.33
N LYS A 237 -13.00 -6.24 13.22
CA LYS A 237 -13.83 -5.39 12.36
C LYS A 237 -13.32 -5.41 10.92
N ILE A 238 -14.23 -5.20 9.99
CA ILE A 238 -13.93 -4.92 8.59
C ILE A 238 -14.55 -3.58 8.17
N TRP A 239 -13.86 -2.83 7.33
CA TRP A 239 -14.36 -1.63 6.66
C TRP A 239 -14.18 -1.79 5.16
N GLU A 240 -15.28 -1.71 4.44
CA GLU A 240 -15.27 -1.77 2.98
C GLU A 240 -14.88 -0.42 2.39
N PHE A 241 -14.31 -0.46 1.21
CA PHE A 241 -14.10 0.76 0.45
C PHE A 241 -15.44 1.35 0.00
N SER A 242 -15.62 2.66 0.14
CA SER A 242 -16.71 3.38 -0.51
C SER A 242 -16.60 3.21 -2.03
N ASP A 243 -17.71 3.41 -2.75
CA ASP A 243 -17.73 3.25 -4.21
C ASP A 243 -16.63 4.07 -4.88
N ARG A 244 -16.45 5.32 -4.44
CA ARG A 244 -15.38 6.19 -4.93
C ARG A 244 -13.98 5.69 -4.62
N LEU A 245 -13.72 5.25 -3.39
CA LEU A 245 -12.43 4.68 -3.05
C LEU A 245 -12.16 3.41 -3.84
N GLY A 246 -13.17 2.55 -4.01
CA GLY A 246 -13.08 1.35 -4.83
C GLY A 246 -12.76 1.60 -6.30
N GLU A 247 -13.24 2.72 -6.86
CA GLU A 247 -12.88 3.15 -8.23
C GLU A 247 -11.42 3.63 -8.34
N LEU A 248 -10.93 4.34 -7.32
CA LEU A 248 -9.57 4.88 -7.27
C LEU A 248 -8.53 3.84 -6.88
N ALA A 249 -8.90 2.89 -6.05
CA ALA A 249 -8.03 1.88 -5.43
C ALA A 249 -8.32 0.48 -5.96
N LYS A 250 -8.37 0.33 -7.27
CA LYS A 250 -8.39 -1.00 -7.88
C LYS A 250 -7.06 -1.69 -7.63
N ASP A 251 -7.10 -2.93 -7.14
CA ASP A 251 -5.89 -3.66 -6.80
C ASP A 251 -5.03 -2.87 -5.80
N ALA A 252 -5.54 -2.76 -4.59
CA ALA A 252 -4.90 -2.03 -3.49
C ALA A 252 -3.72 -2.85 -2.96
N SER A 253 -2.50 -2.33 -3.06
CA SER A 253 -1.26 -3.09 -2.88
C SER A 253 -0.48 -2.74 -1.62
N GLU A 254 -0.71 -1.61 -0.96
CA GLU A 254 -0.03 -1.28 0.29
C GLU A 254 -0.78 -0.19 1.06
N ILE A 255 -0.64 -0.20 2.39
CA ILE A 255 -1.03 0.92 3.27
C ILE A 255 0.14 1.32 4.17
N THR A 256 0.25 2.60 4.43
CA THR A 256 1.25 3.13 5.37
C THR A 256 0.70 4.32 6.16
N LEU A 257 1.29 4.57 7.33
CA LEU A 257 1.02 5.77 8.11
C LEU A 257 2.00 6.88 7.70
N GLY A 258 1.48 8.02 7.28
CA GLY A 258 2.28 9.21 7.01
C GLY A 258 2.71 9.93 8.29
N PRO A 259 3.72 10.83 8.23
CA PRO A 259 4.15 11.64 9.37
C PRO A 259 3.08 12.66 9.82
N ASP A 260 2.08 12.91 9.00
CA ASP A 260 0.91 13.73 9.30
C ASP A 260 -0.20 12.93 10.04
N GLY A 261 0.08 11.69 10.42
CA GLY A 261 -0.87 10.81 11.11
C GLY A 261 -2.01 10.28 10.23
N ARG A 262 -1.89 10.40 8.91
CA ARG A 262 -2.88 9.92 7.94
C ARG A 262 -2.49 8.58 7.36
N VAL A 263 -3.48 7.76 7.05
CA VAL A 263 -3.28 6.51 6.30
C VAL A 263 -3.22 6.81 4.81
N TYR A 264 -2.20 6.29 4.15
CA TYR A 264 -2.01 6.35 2.72
C TYR A 264 -2.14 4.95 2.13
N LEU A 265 -2.78 4.86 0.97
CA LEU A 265 -3.02 3.63 0.25
C LEU A 265 -2.40 3.73 -1.14
N LEU A 266 -1.72 2.67 -1.55
CA LEU A 266 -1.18 2.49 -2.89
C LEU A 266 -2.12 1.60 -3.70
N SER A 267 -2.33 1.93 -4.96
CA SER A 267 -3.06 1.06 -5.90
C SER A 267 -2.22 0.81 -7.14
N GLN A 268 -1.96 -0.45 -7.39
CA GLN A 268 -1.18 -0.91 -8.52
C GLN A 268 -1.92 -0.68 -9.85
N GLU A 269 -3.14 -1.24 -10.01
CA GLU A 269 -3.90 -1.17 -11.26
C GLU A 269 -4.28 0.26 -11.62
N SER A 270 -4.69 1.05 -10.66
CA SER A 270 -5.07 2.46 -10.89
C SER A 270 -3.87 3.40 -10.98
N SER A 271 -2.66 2.93 -10.63
CA SER A 271 -1.44 3.74 -10.54
C SER A 271 -1.66 5.02 -9.71
N THR A 272 -2.20 4.85 -8.50
CA THR A 272 -2.59 5.96 -7.62
C THR A 272 -2.01 5.81 -6.22
N LEU A 273 -1.60 6.94 -5.66
CA LEU A 273 -1.41 7.13 -4.23
C LEU A 273 -2.64 7.87 -3.68
N ILE A 274 -3.25 7.36 -2.63
CA ILE A 274 -4.50 7.87 -2.09
C ILE A 274 -4.31 8.14 -0.60
N ARG A 275 -4.74 9.31 -0.11
CA ARG A 275 -4.85 9.58 1.32
C ARG A 275 -6.26 9.28 1.79
N LEU A 276 -6.39 8.45 2.81
CA LEU A 276 -7.67 8.11 3.39
C LEU A 276 -8.14 9.21 4.35
N GLU A 277 -9.41 9.21 4.68
CA GLU A 277 -9.97 10.11 5.68
C GLU A 277 -9.23 10.01 7.04
N LYS A 278 -9.32 11.06 7.84
CA LYS A 278 -8.50 11.23 9.04
C LYS A 278 -8.77 10.18 10.10
N THR A 279 -10.03 9.83 10.24
CA THR A 279 -10.49 8.93 11.28
C THR A 279 -11.46 7.93 10.71
N LEU A 280 -11.47 6.73 11.27
CA LEU A 280 -12.41 5.66 10.97
C LEU A 280 -12.89 5.08 12.30
N LYS A 281 -14.14 5.29 12.65
CA LYS A 281 -14.69 4.81 13.90
C LYS A 281 -15.04 3.32 13.81
N ALA A 282 -15.00 2.66 14.96
CA ALA A 282 -15.29 1.24 15.04
C ALA A 282 -16.73 0.89 14.61
N ASP A 283 -17.69 1.78 14.71
CA ASP A 283 -19.09 1.58 14.30
C ASP A 283 -19.37 1.92 12.83
N GLU A 284 -18.43 2.54 12.12
CA GLU A 284 -18.54 2.80 10.68
C GLU A 284 -18.41 1.50 9.88
N GLU A 285 -18.96 1.49 8.67
CA GLU A 285 -18.93 0.31 7.78
C GLU A 285 -18.04 0.52 6.55
N LYS A 286 -17.86 1.76 6.12
CA LYS A 286 -17.12 2.11 4.91
C LYS A 286 -16.04 3.14 5.21
N ILE A 287 -14.94 3.01 4.47
CA ILE A 287 -13.86 3.98 4.44
C ILE A 287 -13.91 4.80 3.16
N THR A 288 -13.52 6.05 3.20
CA THR A 288 -13.54 6.96 2.05
C THR A 288 -12.20 7.69 1.87
N VAL A 289 -12.09 8.41 0.77
CA VAL A 289 -10.94 9.25 0.42
C VAL A 289 -11.05 10.58 1.17
N ASP A 290 -9.94 11.08 1.67
CA ASP A 290 -9.88 12.39 2.32
C ASP A 290 -9.98 13.52 1.27
N HIS A 291 -11.14 14.18 1.17
CA HIS A 291 -11.39 15.37 0.35
C HIS A 291 -10.68 15.36 -1.04
N ASP A 292 -10.79 14.24 -1.76
CA ASP A 292 -10.16 14.06 -3.07
C ASP A 292 -8.62 14.03 -3.07
N ALA A 293 -7.99 13.75 -1.93
CA ALA A 293 -6.55 13.69 -1.82
C ALA A 293 -6.00 12.39 -2.42
N TYR A 294 -5.79 12.42 -3.73
CA TYR A 294 -5.07 11.37 -4.43
C TYR A 294 -4.15 11.94 -5.51
N TRP A 295 -3.12 11.19 -5.86
CA TRP A 295 -2.11 11.56 -6.84
C TRP A 295 -1.90 10.41 -7.82
N LYS A 296 -1.65 10.75 -9.09
CA LYS A 296 -1.23 9.76 -10.07
C LYS A 296 0.27 9.49 -9.96
N LEU A 297 0.65 8.24 -9.98
CA LEU A 297 2.04 7.84 -10.04
C LEU A 297 2.67 8.25 -11.38
N PRO A 298 3.99 8.55 -11.39
CA PRO A 298 4.71 8.83 -12.62
C PRO A 298 4.69 7.63 -13.58
N ALA A 299 4.73 7.90 -14.88
CA ALA A 299 4.92 6.86 -15.89
C ALA A 299 6.21 6.07 -15.64
N GLY A 300 6.16 4.76 -15.83
CA GLY A 300 7.29 3.84 -15.61
C GLY A 300 7.42 3.32 -14.17
N ILE A 301 6.48 3.65 -13.28
CA ILE A 301 6.27 2.96 -12.02
C ILE A 301 5.09 2.01 -12.23
N GLU A 302 5.40 0.79 -12.60
CA GLU A 302 4.43 -0.30 -12.81
C GLU A 302 4.63 -1.34 -11.70
N LYS A 303 3.57 -2.05 -11.33
CA LYS A 303 3.60 -3.04 -10.23
C LYS A 303 4.12 -2.43 -8.92
N ALA A 304 3.51 -1.32 -8.53
CA ALA A 304 3.84 -0.63 -7.30
C ALA A 304 3.24 -1.39 -6.11
N GLU A 305 4.08 -1.94 -5.23
CA GLU A 305 3.66 -2.82 -4.13
C GLU A 305 4.19 -2.35 -2.76
N GLY A 306 5.31 -1.64 -2.70
CA GLY A 306 5.81 -1.08 -1.45
C GLY A 306 5.55 0.41 -1.34
N LEU A 307 5.14 0.91 -0.16
CA LEU A 307 4.89 2.33 0.09
C LEU A 307 5.36 2.75 1.49
N ILE A 308 6.11 3.82 1.55
CA ILE A 308 6.27 4.63 2.76
C ILE A 308 6.18 6.12 2.42
N ILE A 309 5.82 6.94 3.42
CA ILE A 309 5.87 8.41 3.35
C ILE A 309 6.91 8.88 4.37
N ASP A 310 7.93 9.59 3.93
CA ASP A 310 9.00 10.08 4.81
C ASP A 310 8.64 11.41 5.52
N GLU A 311 9.51 11.86 6.42
CA GLU A 311 9.31 13.09 7.23
C GLU A 311 9.19 14.37 6.40
N GLN A 312 9.59 14.35 5.13
CA GLN A 312 9.44 15.44 4.19
C GLN A 312 8.20 15.28 3.30
N MET A 313 7.27 14.39 3.70
CA MET A 313 6.07 14.04 2.93
C MET A 313 6.38 13.52 1.52
N ARG A 314 7.53 12.86 1.32
CA ARG A 314 7.91 12.27 0.05
C ARG A 314 7.53 10.79 0.03
N PRO A 315 6.74 10.35 -0.96
CA PRO A 315 6.48 8.92 -1.14
C PRO A 315 7.71 8.18 -1.66
N TRP A 316 7.97 7.02 -1.09
CA TRP A 316 8.90 6.02 -1.58
C TRP A 316 8.10 4.84 -2.07
N ILE A 317 8.33 4.43 -3.31
CA ILE A 317 7.56 3.37 -3.97
C ILE A 317 8.50 2.22 -4.32
N GLY A 318 8.21 1.04 -3.80
CA GLY A 318 8.79 -0.23 -4.21
C GLY A 318 8.01 -0.83 -5.38
N ILE A 319 8.70 -1.48 -6.30
CA ILE A 319 8.03 -2.19 -7.42
C ILE A 319 8.46 -3.65 -7.49
N ASP A 320 7.48 -4.53 -7.79
CA ASP A 320 7.72 -5.94 -8.05
C ASP A 320 8.41 -6.13 -9.40
N ILE A 321 9.71 -6.37 -9.38
CA ILE A 321 10.47 -6.78 -10.55
C ILE A 321 11.46 -7.90 -10.23
N LYS A 322 11.62 -8.82 -11.20
CA LYS A 322 12.55 -9.95 -11.09
C LYS A 322 13.99 -9.59 -11.45
N GLN A 323 14.21 -8.48 -12.13
CA GLN A 323 15.51 -8.05 -12.63
C GLN A 323 16.31 -7.34 -11.53
N LYS A 324 17.35 -8.00 -11.02
CA LYS A 324 18.22 -7.50 -9.95
C LYS A 324 19.08 -6.28 -10.32
N ASP A 325 19.23 -5.99 -11.61
CA ASP A 325 20.05 -4.90 -12.16
C ASP A 325 19.26 -3.61 -12.45
N LYS A 326 17.95 -3.63 -12.21
CA LYS A 326 17.07 -2.48 -12.40
C LYS A 326 16.71 -1.81 -11.08
N SER A 327 16.46 -0.51 -11.14
CA SER A 327 15.92 0.22 -9.99
C SER A 327 14.53 -0.29 -9.66
N ASN A 328 14.33 -0.67 -8.41
CA ASN A 328 13.07 -1.18 -7.87
C ASN A 328 12.55 -0.36 -6.68
N LEU A 329 13.24 0.72 -6.31
CA LEU A 329 12.81 1.67 -5.29
C LEU A 329 12.91 3.10 -5.83
N PHE A 330 11.84 3.86 -5.73
CA PHE A 330 11.68 5.20 -6.29
C PHE A 330 11.31 6.20 -5.22
N LEU A 331 12.04 7.31 -5.16
CA LEU A 331 11.68 8.47 -4.37
C LEU A 331 10.89 9.45 -5.24
N LEU A 332 9.74 9.91 -4.76
CA LEU A 332 8.89 10.85 -5.47
C LEU A 332 8.98 12.27 -4.87
N SER A 333 8.46 13.23 -5.63
CA SER A 333 8.29 14.61 -5.14
C SER A 333 7.36 14.65 -3.92
N PRO A 334 7.53 15.63 -3.01
CA PRO A 334 6.67 15.77 -1.84
C PRO A 334 5.19 15.92 -2.20
N ILE A 335 4.33 15.38 -1.36
CA ILE A 335 2.88 15.58 -1.36
C ILE A 335 2.49 16.56 -0.26
N GLU A 336 1.31 17.16 -0.38
CA GLU A 336 0.79 18.04 0.67
C GLU A 336 0.35 17.22 1.89
N ALA A 337 0.78 17.62 3.09
CA ALA A 337 0.32 17.03 4.33
C ALA A 337 -1.20 17.18 4.51
N GLY A 338 -1.82 16.23 5.22
CA GLY A 338 -3.22 16.35 5.66
C GLY A 338 -3.36 17.40 6.78
N ASN A 339 -4.45 18.14 6.75
CA ASN A 339 -4.83 19.09 7.81
C ASN A 339 -5.54 18.37 8.95
#